data_fea95299a422ebde3c8447e8df32d559
#
_entry.id   fea95299a422ebde3c8447e8df32d559
#
_cell.length_a   1.000
_cell.length_b   1.000
_cell.length_c   1.000
_cell.angle_alpha   90.00
_cell.angle_beta   90.00
_cell.angle_gamma   90.00
#
_symmetry.space_group_name_H-M   'P 1'
#
loop_
_entity.id
_entity.type
_entity.pdbx_description
1 polymer ?
#
loop_
_entity_poly.entity_id
_entity_poly.type
_entity_poly.pdbx_seq_one_letter_code
_entity_poly.pdbx_strand_id
1 'polypeptide(L)'
;MTETQNTSRRPGALIAMSGGVDSSVAAWLMQRDGFDCTGVTMRLTRNEAVNTEGLHTCCSERDIEDAAEVAYAMDIPYEVLDFTADFQERIIDKFIRVYEAGGTPNPCIDCNKYMKFDHLLRWAEAHGLDYVVTGHYARVEQDEATGRWLLKKGLDEGKDQSYVLYNLCLLYTSPSPRDK
;
A
#
# COMPACT_ATOMS: atom_id res chain seq x y z
N MET A 1 -9.82 -5.78 -45.52
CA MET A 1 -10.46 -5.74 -44.17
C MET A 1 -9.43 -6.22 -43.20
N THR A 2 -8.69 -5.30 -42.58
CA THR A 2 -7.68 -5.59 -41.58
C THR A 2 -8.36 -5.48 -40.21
N GLU A 3 -8.61 -6.63 -39.59
CA GLU A 3 -9.01 -6.67 -38.18
C GLU A 3 -7.87 -6.10 -37.35
N THR A 4 -8.11 -4.92 -36.84
CA THR A 4 -7.27 -4.32 -35.79
C THR A 4 -7.48 -5.16 -34.54
N GLN A 5 -6.56 -6.07 -34.24
CA GLN A 5 -6.49 -6.75 -32.95
C GLN A 5 -6.21 -5.65 -31.90
N ASN A 6 -7.28 -5.23 -31.24
CA ASN A 6 -7.20 -4.44 -30.03
C ASN A 6 -6.69 -5.36 -28.92
N THR A 7 -5.37 -5.53 -28.82
CA THR A 7 -4.73 -6.18 -27.68
C THR A 7 -4.86 -5.23 -26.50
N SER A 8 -5.99 -5.31 -25.79
CA SER A 8 -6.15 -4.61 -24.53
C SER A 8 -5.05 -5.11 -23.58
N ARG A 9 -4.08 -4.23 -23.30
CA ARG A 9 -3.05 -4.47 -22.28
C ARG A 9 -3.76 -4.89 -20.99
N ARG A 10 -3.26 -5.93 -20.31
CA ARG A 10 -3.71 -6.25 -18.95
C ARG A 10 -3.44 -5.06 -18.04
N PRO A 11 -4.37 -4.70 -17.14
CA PRO A 11 -4.12 -3.62 -16.21
C PRO A 11 -2.98 -3.99 -15.24
N GLY A 12 -2.08 -3.04 -15.01
CA GLY A 12 -0.93 -3.23 -14.12
C GLY A 12 -1.28 -2.94 -12.67
N ALA A 13 -0.83 -3.78 -11.74
CA ALA A 13 -1.07 -3.63 -10.32
C ALA A 13 0.24 -3.68 -9.50
N LEU A 14 0.51 -2.63 -8.74
CA LEU A 14 1.56 -2.57 -7.74
C LEU A 14 1.05 -3.15 -6.43
N ILE A 15 1.62 -4.25 -5.98
CA ILE A 15 1.22 -4.93 -4.74
C ILE A 15 2.19 -4.56 -3.62
N ALA A 16 1.71 -3.84 -2.61
CA ALA A 16 2.48 -3.56 -1.40
C ALA A 16 2.55 -4.82 -0.52
N MET A 17 3.65 -5.53 -0.61
CA MET A 17 3.90 -6.77 0.11
C MET A 17 4.64 -6.50 1.43
N SER A 18 4.12 -7.04 2.51
CA SER A 18 4.67 -6.86 3.87
C SER A 18 5.24 -8.15 4.46
N GLY A 19 5.41 -9.21 3.66
CA GLY A 19 5.78 -10.55 4.15
C GLY A 19 4.63 -11.29 4.86
N GLY A 20 3.53 -10.61 5.17
CA GLY A 20 2.36 -11.22 5.83
C GLY A 20 1.37 -11.88 4.86
N VAL A 21 0.54 -12.79 5.40
CA VAL A 21 -0.46 -13.56 4.65
C VAL A 21 -1.44 -12.65 3.89
N ASP A 22 -1.88 -11.55 4.49
CA ASP A 22 -2.92 -10.69 3.91
C ASP A 22 -2.46 -10.03 2.59
N SER A 23 -1.21 -9.54 2.56
CA SER A 23 -0.63 -8.96 1.34
C SER A 23 -0.35 -10.02 0.27
N SER A 24 0.02 -11.23 0.68
CA SER A 24 0.24 -12.37 -0.21
C SER A 24 -1.05 -12.83 -0.86
N VAL A 25 -2.15 -12.89 -0.09
CA VAL A 25 -3.49 -13.21 -0.61
C VAL A 25 -3.97 -12.11 -1.56
N ALA A 26 -3.73 -10.84 -1.24
CA ALA A 26 -4.07 -9.73 -2.13
C ALA A 26 -3.34 -9.85 -3.48
N ALA A 27 -2.04 -10.19 -3.47
CA ALA A 27 -1.25 -10.43 -4.67
C ALA A 27 -1.84 -11.58 -5.52
N TRP A 28 -2.14 -12.71 -4.88
CA TRP A 28 -2.72 -13.87 -5.54
C TRP A 28 -4.08 -13.56 -6.16
N LEU A 29 -4.95 -12.83 -5.45
CA LEU A 29 -6.26 -12.43 -5.96
C LEU A 29 -6.13 -11.58 -7.22
N MET A 30 -5.25 -10.58 -7.22
CA MET A 30 -5.02 -9.71 -8.36
C MET A 30 -4.49 -10.48 -9.58
N GLN A 31 -3.52 -11.37 -9.36
CA GLN A 31 -2.99 -12.21 -10.44
C GLN A 31 -4.05 -13.14 -11.01
N ARG A 32 -4.86 -13.80 -10.14
CA ARG A 32 -5.98 -14.64 -10.54
C ARG A 32 -7.01 -13.88 -11.37
N ASP A 33 -7.27 -12.63 -11.02
CA ASP A 33 -8.24 -11.77 -11.69
C ASP A 33 -7.66 -11.12 -13.00
N GLY A 34 -6.44 -11.51 -13.38
CA GLY A 34 -5.86 -11.22 -14.69
C GLY A 34 -5.07 -9.92 -14.76
N PHE A 35 -4.65 -9.37 -13.62
CA PHE A 35 -3.76 -8.21 -13.57
C PHE A 35 -2.29 -8.60 -13.79
N ASP A 36 -1.52 -7.70 -14.42
CA ASP A 36 -0.06 -7.75 -14.44
C ASP A 36 0.45 -7.20 -13.10
N CYS A 37 0.91 -8.10 -12.21
CA CYS A 37 1.31 -7.76 -10.86
C CYS A 37 2.81 -7.49 -10.75
N THR A 38 3.17 -6.45 -10.00
CA THR A 38 4.54 -6.19 -9.52
C THR A 38 4.50 -6.06 -8.01
N GLY A 39 5.25 -6.90 -7.30
CA GLY A 39 5.38 -6.85 -5.85
C GLY A 39 6.41 -5.81 -5.42
N VAL A 40 6.12 -5.04 -4.38
CA VAL A 40 7.10 -4.14 -3.75
C VAL A 40 7.04 -4.25 -2.24
N THR A 41 8.20 -4.23 -1.59
CA THR A 41 8.31 -4.04 -0.14
C THR A 41 9.03 -2.74 0.14
N MET A 42 8.49 -1.95 1.07
CA MET A 42 9.14 -0.72 1.52
C MET A 42 10.08 -1.03 2.67
N ARG A 43 11.38 -0.74 2.51
CA ARG A 43 12.30 -0.71 3.64
C ARG A 43 12.13 0.62 4.37
N LEU A 44 11.60 0.58 5.59
CA LEU A 44 11.31 1.76 6.40
C LEU A 44 12.33 2.01 7.50
N THR A 45 13.05 0.98 7.95
CA THR A 45 14.04 1.05 9.03
C THR A 45 15.32 0.33 8.63
N ARG A 46 16.46 0.76 9.19
CA ARG A 46 17.73 0.02 9.10
C ARG A 46 17.89 -0.81 10.37
N ASN A 47 18.14 -2.10 10.22
CA ASN A 47 18.24 -3.05 11.35
C ASN A 47 19.35 -2.71 12.36
N GLU A 48 20.32 -1.87 12.01
CA GLU A 48 21.43 -1.51 12.88
C GLU A 48 21.02 -0.62 14.08
N ALA A 49 19.86 0.05 14.00
CA ALA A 49 19.44 1.03 15.02
C ALA A 49 18.57 0.44 16.14
N VAL A 50 18.04 -0.77 15.99
CA VAL A 50 17.07 -1.34 16.94
C VAL A 50 17.42 -2.79 17.24
N ASN A 51 18.30 -2.98 18.23
CA ASN A 51 18.57 -4.30 18.81
C ASN A 51 17.37 -4.70 19.71
N THR A 52 16.23 -4.95 19.09
CA THR A 52 15.00 -5.35 19.78
C THR A 52 14.66 -6.80 19.41
N GLU A 53 15.35 -7.71 20.05
CA GLU A 53 14.86 -9.10 20.14
C GLU A 53 13.42 -9.06 20.67
N GLY A 54 12.45 -9.35 19.80
CA GLY A 54 11.04 -9.50 20.17
C GLY A 54 10.09 -8.34 19.85
N LEU A 55 10.54 -7.22 19.29
CA LEU A 55 9.63 -6.20 18.77
C LEU A 55 9.40 -6.41 17.26
N HIS A 56 8.15 -6.67 16.88
CA HIS A 56 7.72 -6.70 15.49
C HIS A 56 7.80 -5.28 14.92
N THR A 57 8.91 -4.96 14.26
CA THR A 57 9.01 -3.73 13.47
C THR A 57 8.35 -3.98 12.11
N CYS A 58 7.57 -3.01 11.63
CA CYS A 58 7.05 -3.08 10.25
C CYS A 58 8.22 -3.16 9.26
N CYS A 59 8.22 -4.17 8.37
CA CYS A 59 9.21 -4.37 7.31
C CYS A 59 10.64 -4.70 7.82
N SER A 60 10.75 -5.75 8.63
CA SER A 60 12.04 -6.36 8.98
C SER A 60 12.69 -7.01 7.74
N GLU A 61 14.01 -7.33 7.81
CA GLU A 61 14.67 -8.08 6.72
C GLU A 61 13.98 -9.43 6.46
N ARG A 62 13.48 -10.09 7.51
CA ARG A 62 12.71 -11.31 7.36
C ARG A 62 11.40 -11.12 6.60
N ASP A 63 10.68 -10.02 6.88
CA ASP A 63 9.45 -9.71 6.14
C ASP A 63 9.74 -9.46 4.66
N ILE A 64 10.91 -8.86 4.34
CA ILE A 64 11.38 -8.66 2.97
C ILE A 64 11.68 -10.00 2.29
N GLU A 65 12.35 -10.93 3.00
CA GLU A 65 12.64 -12.27 2.51
C GLU A 65 11.35 -13.06 2.28
N ASP A 66 10.43 -13.07 3.25
CA ASP A 66 9.12 -13.75 3.14
C ASP A 66 8.31 -13.20 1.94
N ALA A 67 8.32 -11.88 1.74
CA ALA A 67 7.64 -11.25 0.60
C ALA A 67 8.29 -11.64 -0.74
N ALA A 68 9.62 -11.68 -0.80
CA ALA A 68 10.37 -12.07 -1.99
C ALA A 68 10.11 -13.54 -2.36
N GLU A 69 10.05 -14.45 -1.37
CA GLU A 69 9.72 -15.86 -1.59
C GLU A 69 8.32 -16.03 -2.19
N VAL A 70 7.33 -15.30 -1.67
CA VAL A 70 5.97 -15.33 -2.21
C VAL A 70 5.94 -14.78 -3.64
N ALA A 71 6.59 -13.65 -3.91
CA ALA A 71 6.65 -13.06 -5.25
C ALA A 71 7.32 -14.02 -6.25
N TYR A 72 8.40 -14.68 -5.84
CA TYR A 72 9.09 -15.69 -6.65
C TYR A 72 8.19 -16.91 -6.93
N ALA A 73 7.49 -17.41 -5.91
CA ALA A 73 6.56 -18.54 -6.07
C ALA A 73 5.38 -18.20 -7.00
N MET A 74 5.02 -16.94 -7.09
CA MET A 74 3.95 -16.43 -7.97
C MET A 74 4.44 -16.02 -9.37
N ASP A 75 5.76 -16.07 -9.61
CA ASP A 75 6.39 -15.62 -10.86
C ASP A 75 6.02 -14.15 -11.21
N ILE A 76 6.06 -13.27 -10.21
CA ILE A 76 5.85 -11.81 -10.38
C ILE A 76 7.14 -11.05 -10.12
N PRO A 77 7.40 -9.94 -10.85
CA PRO A 77 8.50 -9.02 -10.55
C PRO A 77 8.40 -8.51 -9.12
N TYR A 78 9.55 -8.36 -8.45
CA TYR A 78 9.60 -7.89 -7.07
C TYR A 78 10.76 -6.93 -6.85
N GLU A 79 10.50 -5.85 -6.11
CA GLU A 79 11.49 -4.82 -5.78
C GLU A 79 11.38 -4.36 -4.32
N VAL A 80 12.52 -4.02 -3.72
CA VAL A 80 12.59 -3.41 -2.38
C VAL A 80 12.92 -1.93 -2.54
N LEU A 81 12.00 -1.08 -2.07
CA LEU A 81 12.12 0.37 -2.14
C LEU A 81 12.63 0.92 -0.81
N ASP A 82 13.77 1.60 -0.81
CA ASP A 82 14.33 2.21 0.41
C ASP A 82 13.73 3.59 0.67
N PHE A 83 12.88 3.65 1.70
CA PHE A 83 12.28 4.89 2.21
C PHE A 83 12.71 5.21 3.63
N THR A 84 13.84 4.71 4.09
CA THR A 84 14.31 4.88 5.48
C THR A 84 14.48 6.33 5.87
N ALA A 85 15.03 7.17 4.98
CA ALA A 85 15.22 8.60 5.25
C ALA A 85 13.89 9.34 5.37
N ASP A 86 12.97 9.13 4.42
CA ASP A 86 11.65 9.77 4.42
C ASP A 86 10.80 9.30 5.61
N PHE A 87 10.91 8.02 5.97
CA PHE A 87 10.22 7.48 7.14
C PHE A 87 10.72 8.12 8.44
N GLN A 88 12.04 8.28 8.58
CA GLN A 88 12.60 8.96 9.74
C GLN A 88 12.07 10.40 9.85
N GLU A 89 12.16 11.18 8.79
CA GLU A 89 11.79 12.60 8.80
C GLU A 89 10.28 12.82 8.97
N ARG A 90 9.47 12.09 8.17
CA ARG A 90 8.02 12.36 8.09
C ARG A 90 7.21 11.66 9.16
N ILE A 91 7.68 10.52 9.64
CA ILE A 91 6.93 9.69 10.59
C ILE A 91 7.56 9.76 11.98
N ILE A 92 8.84 9.39 12.13
CA ILE A 92 9.46 9.27 13.44
C ILE A 92 9.68 10.65 14.08
N ASP A 93 10.27 11.59 13.36
CA ASP A 93 10.54 12.94 13.90
C ASP A 93 9.24 13.69 14.19
N LYS A 94 8.20 13.49 13.38
CA LYS A 94 6.87 14.04 13.64
C LYS A 94 6.26 13.41 14.89
N PHE A 95 6.35 12.09 15.04
CA PHE A 95 5.85 11.37 16.21
C PHE A 95 6.48 11.93 17.49
N ILE A 96 7.82 12.06 17.51
CA ILE A 96 8.55 12.58 18.66
C ILE A 96 8.09 14.01 19.01
N ARG A 97 8.06 14.90 18.04
CA ARG A 97 7.64 16.30 18.25
C ARG A 97 6.23 16.44 18.81
N VAL A 98 5.28 15.66 18.29
CA VAL A 98 3.88 15.70 18.75
C VAL A 98 3.77 15.14 20.17
N TYR A 99 4.52 14.07 20.47
CA TYR A 99 4.53 13.46 21.80
C TYR A 99 5.16 14.40 22.84
N GLU A 100 6.29 15.04 22.53
CA GLU A 100 6.95 16.04 23.38
C GLU A 100 6.07 17.27 23.66
N ALA A 101 5.22 17.63 22.69
CA ALA A 101 4.21 18.69 22.85
C ALA A 101 2.98 18.28 23.68
N GLY A 102 2.93 17.05 24.21
CA GLY A 102 1.83 16.51 25.00
C GLY A 102 0.65 16.01 24.16
N GLY A 103 0.83 15.85 22.84
CA GLY A 103 -0.19 15.26 21.95
C GLY A 103 -0.15 13.73 21.93
N THR A 104 -1.14 13.13 21.27
CA THR A 104 -1.22 11.68 21.05
C THR A 104 -1.12 11.38 19.57
N PRO A 105 0.09 11.23 19.00
CA PRO A 105 0.26 10.99 17.57
C PRO A 105 -0.11 9.55 17.20
N ASN A 106 -0.62 9.36 15.97
CA ASN A 106 -0.82 8.04 15.39
C ASN A 106 0.06 7.90 14.13
N PRO A 107 1.25 7.28 14.26
CA PRO A 107 2.19 7.15 13.16
C PRO A 107 1.67 6.29 12.02
N CYS A 108 0.73 5.36 12.28
CA CYS A 108 0.15 4.51 11.25
C CYS A 108 -0.66 5.31 10.23
N ILE A 109 -1.36 6.35 10.64
CA ILE A 109 -2.11 7.24 9.74
C ILE A 109 -1.15 7.96 8.79
N ASP A 110 -0.09 8.55 9.35
CA ASP A 110 0.92 9.26 8.56
C ASP A 110 1.69 8.30 7.64
N CYS A 111 2.06 7.12 8.12
CA CYS A 111 2.71 6.10 7.31
C CYS A 111 1.85 5.68 6.12
N ASN A 112 0.55 5.42 6.33
CA ASN A 112 -0.34 5.09 5.21
C ASN A 112 -0.45 6.26 4.22
N LYS A 113 -0.61 7.50 4.70
CA LYS A 113 -0.74 8.67 3.86
C LYS A 113 0.51 8.94 3.01
N TYR A 114 1.67 9.04 3.64
CA TYR A 114 2.89 9.52 2.99
C TYR A 114 3.74 8.41 2.42
N MET A 115 3.91 7.29 3.15
CA MET A 115 4.76 6.20 2.69
C MET A 115 4.02 5.27 1.72
N LYS A 116 2.88 4.70 2.14
CA LYS A 116 2.21 3.71 1.30
C LYS A 116 1.51 4.32 0.10
N PHE A 117 0.68 5.36 0.31
CA PHE A 117 -0.15 5.84 -0.80
C PHE A 117 0.48 6.96 -1.60
N ASP A 118 1.23 7.89 -1.01
CA ASP A 118 1.89 8.94 -1.80
C ASP A 118 3.09 8.37 -2.60
N HIS A 119 4.02 7.68 -1.93
CA HIS A 119 5.21 7.15 -2.61
C HIS A 119 4.88 6.01 -3.57
N LEU A 120 4.05 5.04 -3.16
CA LEU A 120 3.73 3.91 -4.03
C LEU A 120 2.87 4.31 -5.22
N LEU A 121 1.96 5.28 -5.08
CA LEU A 121 1.21 5.81 -6.21
C LEU A 121 2.12 6.46 -7.23
N ARG A 122 3.06 7.32 -6.79
CA ARG A 122 4.03 7.95 -7.69
C ARG A 122 4.93 6.93 -8.38
N TRP A 123 5.34 5.90 -7.64
CA TRP A 123 6.15 4.84 -8.22
C TRP A 123 5.36 4.05 -9.26
N ALA A 124 4.11 3.69 -8.96
CA ALA A 124 3.22 3.00 -9.88
C ALA A 124 2.98 3.83 -11.16
N GLU A 125 2.68 5.13 -11.02
CA GLU A 125 2.52 6.04 -12.15
C GLU A 125 3.79 6.11 -13.04
N ALA A 126 4.97 6.21 -12.42
CA ALA A 126 6.25 6.26 -13.13
C ALA A 126 6.55 4.98 -13.91
N HIS A 127 6.05 3.82 -13.44
CA HIS A 127 6.22 2.52 -14.08
C HIS A 127 5.01 2.10 -14.93
N GLY A 128 4.05 3.00 -15.10
CA GLY A 128 2.87 2.76 -15.95
C GLY A 128 1.93 1.70 -15.39
N LEU A 129 1.89 1.52 -14.07
CA LEU A 129 0.92 0.65 -13.40
C LEU A 129 -0.34 1.44 -13.06
N ASP A 130 -1.48 0.78 -13.14
CA ASP A 130 -2.80 1.41 -13.06
C ASP A 130 -3.37 1.43 -11.63
N TYR A 131 -2.89 0.51 -10.77
CA TYR A 131 -3.43 0.31 -9.42
C TYR A 131 -2.33 0.15 -8.38
N VAL A 132 -2.62 0.57 -7.14
CA VAL A 132 -1.86 0.21 -5.93
C VAL A 132 -2.75 -0.65 -5.05
N VAL A 133 -2.25 -1.82 -4.68
CA VAL A 133 -2.99 -2.84 -3.91
C VAL A 133 -2.30 -3.08 -2.58
N THR A 134 -3.08 -3.17 -1.53
CA THR A 134 -2.59 -3.42 -0.17
C THR A 134 -3.46 -4.47 0.52
N GLY A 135 -2.91 -5.15 1.53
CA GLY A 135 -3.63 -6.12 2.35
C GLY A 135 -4.43 -5.52 3.52
N HIS A 136 -4.93 -4.28 3.43
CA HIS A 136 -5.72 -3.69 4.51
C HIS A 136 -7.11 -4.29 4.64
N TYR A 137 -7.55 -4.49 5.89
CA TYR A 137 -8.91 -4.90 6.21
C TYR A 137 -9.86 -3.70 6.15
N ALA A 138 -10.34 -3.40 4.95
CA ALA A 138 -11.34 -2.39 4.68
C ALA A 138 -12.14 -2.80 3.44
N ARG A 139 -13.31 -2.18 3.23
CA ARG A 139 -14.10 -2.39 2.01
C ARG A 139 -14.19 -1.09 1.24
N VAL A 140 -14.06 -1.22 -0.08
CA VAL A 140 -14.28 -0.11 -1.01
C VAL A 140 -15.42 -0.53 -1.95
N GLU A 141 -16.47 0.26 -2.00
CA GLU A 141 -17.66 -0.01 -2.80
C GLU A 141 -18.08 1.26 -3.54
N GLN A 142 -18.58 1.11 -4.75
CA GLN A 142 -19.14 2.24 -5.48
C GLN A 142 -20.64 2.36 -5.14
N ASP A 143 -21.07 3.54 -4.74
CA ASP A 143 -22.48 3.88 -4.57
C ASP A 143 -23.11 4.06 -5.94
N GLU A 144 -24.02 3.18 -6.32
CA GLU A 144 -24.68 3.17 -7.62
C GLU A 144 -25.53 4.44 -7.87
N ALA A 145 -26.07 5.05 -6.79
CA ALA A 145 -26.92 6.23 -6.92
C ALA A 145 -26.13 7.51 -7.19
N THR A 146 -24.94 7.63 -6.61
CA THR A 146 -24.10 8.83 -6.71
C THR A 146 -22.84 8.66 -7.54
N GLY A 147 -22.48 7.43 -7.88
CA GLY A 147 -21.22 7.07 -8.57
C GLY A 147 -19.98 7.25 -7.68
N ARG A 148 -20.14 7.59 -6.41
CA ARG A 148 -19.03 7.86 -5.48
C ARG A 148 -18.46 6.57 -4.90
N TRP A 149 -17.13 6.54 -4.72
CA TRP A 149 -16.48 5.48 -3.97
C TRP A 149 -16.64 5.70 -2.48
N LEU A 150 -17.02 4.65 -1.76
CA LEU A 150 -17.23 4.65 -0.32
C LEU A 150 -16.18 3.75 0.34
N LEU A 151 -15.45 4.30 1.30
CA LEU A 151 -14.65 3.50 2.23
C LEU A 151 -15.54 3.04 3.38
N LYS A 152 -15.67 1.74 3.53
CA LYS A 152 -16.46 1.10 4.59
C LYS A 152 -15.56 0.29 5.53
N LYS A 153 -16.01 0.11 6.76
CA LYS A 153 -15.35 -0.77 7.72
C LYS A 153 -15.18 -2.19 7.18
N GLY A 154 -14.12 -2.87 7.62
CA GLY A 154 -13.95 -4.30 7.40
C GLY A 154 -15.13 -5.12 7.90
N LEU A 155 -15.28 -6.36 7.41
CA LEU A 155 -16.33 -7.28 7.88
C LEU A 155 -16.03 -7.75 9.31
N ASP A 156 -14.75 -7.94 9.64
CA ASP A 156 -14.29 -8.26 10.98
C ASP A 156 -14.00 -6.97 11.73
N GLU A 157 -14.85 -6.62 12.70
CA GLU A 157 -14.70 -5.40 13.49
C GLU A 157 -13.39 -5.39 14.31
N GLY A 158 -12.88 -6.54 14.70
CA GLY A 158 -11.62 -6.67 15.46
C GLY A 158 -10.37 -6.42 14.62
N LYS A 159 -10.50 -6.49 13.28
CA LYS A 159 -9.41 -6.27 12.32
C LYS A 159 -9.59 -5.02 11.46
N ASP A 160 -10.65 -4.25 11.66
CA ASP A 160 -10.94 -3.08 10.83
C ASP A 160 -9.77 -2.09 10.80
N GLN A 161 -9.32 -1.76 9.59
CA GLN A 161 -8.24 -0.80 9.33
C GLN A 161 -8.71 0.40 8.50
N SER A 162 -10.01 0.60 8.35
CA SER A 162 -10.57 1.72 7.59
C SER A 162 -10.11 3.08 8.15
N TYR A 163 -9.84 3.15 9.46
CA TYR A 163 -9.41 4.38 10.13
C TYR A 163 -8.05 4.91 9.66
N VAL A 164 -7.12 4.06 9.24
CA VAL A 164 -5.82 4.51 8.69
C VAL A 164 -5.91 4.93 7.22
N LEU A 165 -7.06 4.65 6.58
CA LEU A 165 -7.31 4.90 5.16
C LEU A 165 -8.22 6.12 4.93
N TYR A 166 -8.67 6.81 5.98
CA TYR A 166 -9.65 7.90 5.86
C TYR A 166 -9.19 9.04 4.93
N ASN A 167 -7.88 9.26 4.83
CA ASN A 167 -7.31 10.26 3.92
C ASN A 167 -7.55 9.92 2.43
N LEU A 168 -7.72 8.63 2.09
CA LEU A 168 -8.02 8.20 0.71
C LEU A 168 -9.43 8.57 0.29
N CYS A 169 -10.40 8.56 1.22
CA CYS A 169 -11.77 8.95 0.95
C CYS A 169 -11.86 10.36 0.36
N LEU A 170 -11.01 11.28 0.81
CA LEU A 170 -10.95 12.65 0.30
C LEU A 170 -10.43 12.71 -1.14
N LEU A 171 -9.54 11.80 -1.54
CA LEU A 171 -9.04 11.69 -2.91
C LEU A 171 -10.10 11.16 -3.86
N TYR A 172 -10.92 10.19 -3.41
CA TYR A 172 -11.99 9.59 -4.23
C TYR A 172 -13.28 10.40 -4.25
N THR A 173 -13.50 11.29 -3.28
CA THR A 173 -14.74 12.07 -3.15
C THR A 173 -14.60 13.50 -3.64
N SER A 174 -13.39 14.01 -3.85
CA SER A 174 -13.15 15.31 -4.47
C SER A 174 -12.92 15.12 -5.97
N PRO A 175 -13.52 15.93 -6.84
CA PRO A 175 -13.18 15.93 -8.25
C PRO A 175 -11.69 16.19 -8.37
N SER A 176 -10.97 15.28 -9.04
CA SER A 176 -9.56 15.45 -9.32
C SER A 176 -9.34 16.71 -10.16
N PRO A 177 -8.27 17.48 -9.95
CA PRO A 177 -7.89 18.54 -10.87
C PRO A 177 -7.69 18.06 -12.32
N ARG A 178 -7.56 16.73 -12.52
CA ARG A 178 -7.47 16.08 -13.83
C ARG A 178 -8.83 15.85 -14.50
N ASP A 179 -9.94 16.04 -13.76
CA ASP A 179 -11.30 15.87 -14.29
C ASP A 179 -11.86 17.17 -14.93
N LYS A 180 -10.98 18.12 -15.26
CA LYS A 180 -11.32 19.37 -15.95
C LYS A 180 -10.73 19.43 -17.33
#